data_82b39fd634996b4f4dd7ae6bfd33dbc5
#
_entry.id   82b39fd634996b4f4dd7ae6bfd33dbc5
#
_cell.length_a   1.000
_cell.length_b   1.000
_cell.length_c   1.000
_cell.angle_alpha   90.00
_cell.angle_beta   90.00
_cell.angle_gamma   90.00
#
_symmetry.space_group_name_H-M   'P 1'
#
loop_
_entity.id
_entity.type
_entity.pdbx_description
1 polymer ?
#
loop_
_entity_poly.entity_id
_entity_poly.type
_entity_poly.pdbx_seq_one_letter_code
_entity_poly.pdbx_strand_id
1 'polypeptide(L)'
;MGKNRRILSRTKRMLWLALALGSAFITTSLMADEPVVVTVQAENHQQAIEAWRASRHERLMQSDGWFTLVGLEWLEDGENRIGKAVDNDIPLSDGADYWGTVVLQNDQLHFNSHVPEEVNVNGESLPHAQLIPDTEGEATVISSGTLSVHVIFRGSYALRIKDSQAKALQNFKGVDNYPIDESWLIDGRFTRAPEGTVIEITNVLGQVSESPVFGSFEFDRDGKTHKLLGIGASDSESLWFIFADRTTGHGTYGAGRYLYSDGMPENDRLIVDFNKAYNPPCAFNPYSTCPIPPQTNRMDVWVLAGEKDFHPDTD
;
A
#
# COMPACT_ATOMS: atom_id res chain seq x y z
N MET A 1 -51.14 42.76 42.49
CA MET A 1 -51.51 44.04 41.90
C MET A 1 -51.43 43.87 40.42
N GLY A 2 -52.48 43.69 39.73
CA GLY A 2 -53.55 44.52 39.23
C GLY A 2 -53.15 44.97 37.80
N LYS A 3 -53.88 44.90 36.77
CA LYS A 3 -55.30 44.79 36.45
C LYS A 3 -55.49 44.47 34.96
N ASN A 4 -56.44 43.64 34.67
CA ASN A 4 -57.34 43.59 33.51
C ASN A 4 -57.41 44.80 32.54
N ARG A 5 -57.62 44.53 31.25
CA ARG A 5 -58.83 44.92 30.58
C ARG A 5 -59.01 44.21 29.20
N ARG A 6 -60.19 43.60 29.06
CA ARG A 6 -60.87 43.13 27.85
C ARG A 6 -61.37 44.36 27.04
N ILE A 7 -61.70 44.20 25.75
CA ILE A 7 -62.87 44.77 25.00
C ILE A 7 -62.75 44.18 23.56
N LEU A 8 -63.49 43.21 23.13
CA LEU A 8 -64.81 43.11 22.50
C LEU A 8 -64.96 43.78 21.11
N SER A 9 -65.16 42.90 20.15
CA SER A 9 -66.17 42.80 19.07
C SER A 9 -66.22 43.85 17.97
N ARG A 10 -66.25 43.36 16.73
CA ARG A 10 -67.43 43.55 15.85
C ARG A 10 -67.30 42.79 14.52
N THR A 11 -68.24 41.88 14.32
CA THR A 11 -68.71 41.25 13.11
C THR A 11 -69.09 42.25 12.03
N LYS A 12 -68.71 42.00 10.76
CA LYS A 12 -69.52 42.34 9.59
C LYS A 12 -69.36 41.20 8.57
N ARG A 13 -70.50 40.54 8.36
CA ARG A 13 -70.83 39.71 7.18
C ARG A 13 -70.98 40.59 5.98
N MET A 14 -70.44 40.23 4.85
CA MET A 14 -71.01 40.56 3.56
C MET A 14 -70.73 39.45 2.54
N LEU A 15 -71.78 39.13 1.86
CA LEU A 15 -72.05 38.01 0.98
C LEU A 15 -71.63 38.33 -0.48
N TRP A 16 -71.43 37.26 -1.26
CA TRP A 16 -71.57 37.09 -2.72
C TRP A 16 -70.42 37.59 -3.63
N LEU A 17 -69.74 36.70 -4.37
CA LEU A 17 -70.08 36.30 -5.74
C LEU A 17 -69.20 35.11 -6.19
N ALA A 18 -69.80 34.05 -6.68
CA ALA A 18 -69.14 32.96 -7.35
C ALA A 18 -68.78 33.37 -8.79
N LEU A 19 -67.49 33.24 -9.14
CA LEU A 19 -67.09 33.14 -10.54
C LEU A 19 -66.27 31.85 -10.68
N ALA A 20 -66.87 30.90 -11.40
CA ALA A 20 -66.20 29.69 -11.87
C ALA A 20 -65.25 30.10 -13.01
N LEU A 21 -63.96 30.00 -12.79
CA LEU A 21 -62.96 30.02 -13.85
C LEU A 21 -62.23 28.68 -13.78
N GLY A 22 -62.36 27.92 -14.85
CA GLY A 22 -61.73 26.62 -15.04
C GLY A 22 -60.20 26.71 -14.94
N SER A 23 -59.64 26.09 -13.93
CA SER A 23 -58.19 25.91 -13.83
C SER A 23 -57.81 24.64 -14.59
N ALA A 24 -57.22 24.83 -15.76
CA ALA A 24 -56.49 23.78 -16.43
C ALA A 24 -55.34 23.35 -15.50
N PHE A 25 -55.43 22.12 -14.96
CA PHE A 25 -54.28 21.48 -14.30
C PHE A 25 -53.26 21.16 -15.37
N ILE A 26 -52.26 22.04 -15.49
CA ILE A 26 -51.00 21.69 -16.12
C ILE A 26 -50.28 20.81 -15.09
N THR A 27 -50.36 19.49 -15.28
CA THR A 27 -49.44 18.55 -14.62
C THR A 27 -48.07 18.78 -15.21
N THR A 28 -47.28 19.68 -14.61
CA THR A 28 -45.82 19.67 -14.77
C THR A 28 -45.33 18.38 -14.14
N SER A 29 -45.05 17.39 -15.01
CA SER A 29 -44.23 16.24 -14.65
C SER A 29 -42.90 16.80 -14.16
N LEU A 30 -42.70 16.88 -12.84
CA LEU A 30 -41.36 17.00 -12.30
C LEU A 30 -40.63 15.72 -12.71
N MET A 31 -39.84 15.80 -13.78
CA MET A 31 -38.75 14.89 -13.99
C MET A 31 -37.91 15.03 -12.73
N ALA A 32 -37.87 14.02 -11.91
CA ALA A 32 -36.92 13.93 -10.82
C ALA A 32 -35.53 14.00 -11.44
N ASP A 33 -34.87 15.12 -11.23
CA ASP A 33 -33.43 15.28 -11.49
C ASP A 33 -32.72 14.29 -10.54
N GLU A 34 -32.48 13.10 -10.98
CA GLU A 34 -31.52 12.20 -10.37
C GLU A 34 -30.12 12.57 -10.91
N PRO A 35 -29.15 12.53 -10.18
CA PRO A 35 -28.62 13.16 -9.01
C PRO A 35 -27.22 13.77 -9.29
N VAL A 36 -27.13 15.05 -9.24
CA VAL A 36 -25.87 15.80 -9.16
C VAL A 36 -24.92 15.21 -8.07
N VAL A 37 -25.47 14.60 -7.03
CA VAL A 37 -24.70 14.02 -5.92
C VAL A 37 -23.89 12.79 -6.35
N VAL A 38 -24.44 11.87 -7.16
CA VAL A 38 -23.74 10.65 -7.61
C VAL A 38 -22.62 11.01 -8.58
N THR A 39 -22.84 11.95 -9.50
CA THR A 39 -21.81 12.41 -10.44
C THR A 39 -20.64 13.09 -9.73
N VAL A 40 -20.89 13.91 -8.71
CA VAL A 40 -19.83 14.61 -7.95
C VAL A 40 -19.03 13.63 -7.09
N GLN A 41 -19.66 12.58 -6.52
CA GLN A 41 -18.93 11.52 -5.80
C GLN A 41 -18.06 10.69 -6.73
N ALA A 42 -18.55 10.31 -7.90
CA ALA A 42 -17.82 9.59 -8.92
C ALA A 42 -16.60 10.36 -9.42
N GLU A 43 -16.76 11.64 -9.74
CA GLU A 43 -15.66 12.52 -10.15
C GLU A 43 -14.61 12.68 -9.04
N ASN A 44 -15.04 12.80 -7.78
CA ASN A 44 -14.14 12.89 -6.63
C ASN A 44 -13.38 11.57 -6.41
N HIS A 45 -14.04 10.41 -6.56
CA HIS A 45 -13.39 9.11 -6.42
C HIS A 45 -12.37 8.89 -7.54
N GLN A 46 -12.73 9.16 -8.80
CA GLN A 46 -11.81 9.07 -9.92
C GLN A 46 -10.56 9.93 -9.69
N GLN A 47 -10.73 11.20 -9.31
CA GLN A 47 -9.62 12.11 -9.02
C GLN A 47 -8.74 11.59 -7.87
N ALA A 48 -9.35 11.03 -6.82
CA ALA A 48 -8.61 10.44 -5.70
C ALA A 48 -7.76 9.25 -6.13
N ILE A 49 -8.29 8.37 -6.99
CA ILE A 49 -7.52 7.23 -7.52
C ILE A 49 -6.42 7.68 -8.47
N GLU A 50 -6.67 8.66 -9.34
CA GLU A 50 -5.65 9.24 -10.22
C GLU A 50 -4.50 9.87 -9.40
N ALA A 51 -4.82 10.62 -8.35
CA ALA A 51 -3.82 11.18 -7.43
C ALA A 51 -3.03 10.08 -6.69
N TRP A 52 -3.71 9.02 -6.24
CA TRP A 52 -3.06 7.87 -5.61
C TRP A 52 -2.08 7.18 -6.58
N ARG A 53 -2.49 6.98 -7.84
CA ARG A 53 -1.64 6.39 -8.89
C ARG A 53 -0.42 7.27 -9.19
N ALA A 54 -0.59 8.58 -9.26
CA ALA A 54 0.51 9.53 -9.43
C ALA A 54 1.50 9.44 -8.26
N SER A 55 1.01 9.48 -7.04
CA SER A 55 1.85 9.31 -5.83
C SER A 55 2.53 7.92 -5.78
N ARG A 56 1.85 6.86 -6.25
CA ARG A 56 2.44 5.52 -6.37
C ARG A 56 3.59 5.51 -7.37
N HIS A 57 3.40 6.14 -8.53
CA HIS A 57 4.43 6.29 -9.55
C HIS A 57 5.65 7.04 -8.99
N GLU A 58 5.45 8.18 -8.33
CA GLU A 58 6.51 8.96 -7.69
C GLU A 58 7.31 8.13 -6.66
N ARG A 59 6.63 7.36 -5.81
CA ARG A 59 7.30 6.47 -4.85
C ARG A 59 8.15 5.37 -5.53
N LEU A 60 7.68 4.84 -6.65
CA LEU A 60 8.45 3.85 -7.41
C LEU A 60 9.68 4.45 -8.09
N MET A 61 9.64 5.75 -8.43
CA MET A 61 10.74 6.51 -9.05
C MET A 61 11.77 7.05 -8.06
N GLN A 62 11.59 6.87 -6.77
CA GLN A 62 12.55 7.35 -5.76
C GLN A 62 13.91 6.70 -5.94
N SER A 63 14.98 7.48 -5.69
CA SER A 63 16.38 7.04 -5.82
C SER A 63 16.81 5.94 -4.84
N ASP A 64 15.95 5.62 -3.88
CA ASP A 64 16.05 4.51 -2.92
C ASP A 64 14.85 3.56 -2.98
N GLY A 65 14.01 3.69 -4.03
CA GLY A 65 12.81 2.89 -4.26
C GLY A 65 13.10 1.45 -4.72
N TRP A 66 12.03 0.71 -5.02
CA TRP A 66 12.13 -0.72 -5.37
C TRP A 66 12.83 -0.99 -6.71
N PHE A 67 12.82 -0.04 -7.63
CA PHE A 67 13.54 -0.16 -8.91
C PHE A 67 15.05 0.04 -8.79
N THR A 68 15.55 0.47 -7.64
CA THR A 68 16.98 0.60 -7.36
C THR A 68 17.62 -0.69 -6.86
N LEU A 69 16.82 -1.72 -6.50
CA LEU A 69 17.36 -2.98 -6.02
C LEU A 69 18.10 -3.72 -7.12
N VAL A 70 19.38 -4.00 -6.86
CA VAL A 70 20.32 -4.67 -7.77
C VAL A 70 20.96 -5.91 -7.18
N GLY A 71 20.73 -6.19 -5.88
CA GLY A 71 21.29 -7.37 -5.22
C GLY A 71 20.67 -7.67 -3.86
N LEU A 72 20.79 -8.94 -3.47
CA LEU A 72 20.45 -9.47 -2.15
C LEU A 72 21.44 -10.58 -1.84
N GLU A 73 22.32 -10.35 -0.86
CA GLU A 73 23.40 -11.29 -0.51
C GLU A 73 23.28 -11.67 0.97
N TRP A 74 23.23 -12.97 1.23
CA TRP A 74 23.12 -13.48 2.60
C TRP A 74 24.45 -13.40 3.32
N LEU A 75 24.42 -12.91 4.57
CA LEU A 75 25.61 -12.82 5.42
C LEU A 75 25.91 -14.19 6.04
N GLU A 76 27.21 -14.52 6.08
CA GLU A 76 27.72 -15.62 6.86
C GLU A 76 28.17 -15.13 8.26
N ASP A 77 28.16 -16.02 9.26
CA ASP A 77 28.74 -15.73 10.56
C ASP A 77 30.23 -15.38 10.43
N GLY A 78 30.65 -14.29 11.07
CA GLY A 78 32.00 -13.78 11.00
C GLY A 78 32.16 -12.60 10.03
N GLU A 79 33.23 -12.57 9.29
CA GLU A 79 33.62 -11.47 8.40
C GLU A 79 33.03 -11.66 7.01
N ASN A 80 32.39 -10.62 6.47
CA ASN A 80 31.87 -10.54 5.11
C ASN A 80 32.47 -9.28 4.46
N ARG A 81 33.47 -9.44 3.63
CA ARG A 81 34.13 -8.33 2.92
C ARG A 81 33.28 -7.85 1.76
N ILE A 82 33.07 -6.55 1.67
CA ILE A 82 32.27 -5.94 0.62
C ILE A 82 33.08 -4.88 -0.14
N GLY A 83 32.80 -4.75 -1.43
CA GLY A 83 33.44 -3.77 -2.29
C GLY A 83 33.44 -4.19 -3.76
N LYS A 84 34.00 -3.35 -4.64
CA LYS A 84 33.97 -3.57 -6.08
C LYS A 84 34.95 -4.65 -6.55
N ALA A 85 36.05 -4.86 -5.84
CA ALA A 85 37.04 -5.87 -6.21
C ALA A 85 36.41 -7.29 -6.12
N VAL A 86 36.72 -8.11 -7.10
CA VAL A 86 36.14 -9.46 -7.29
C VAL A 86 36.55 -10.47 -6.23
N ASP A 87 37.59 -10.16 -5.43
CA ASP A 87 38.06 -10.99 -4.33
C ASP A 87 37.41 -10.64 -2.98
N ASN A 88 36.44 -9.71 -2.95
CA ASN A 88 35.53 -9.58 -1.82
C ASN A 88 34.59 -10.78 -1.73
N ASP A 89 34.11 -11.09 -0.53
CA ASP A 89 33.11 -12.15 -0.31
C ASP A 89 31.77 -11.74 -0.97
N ILE A 90 31.46 -10.44 -0.97
CA ILE A 90 30.28 -9.83 -1.63
C ILE A 90 30.78 -8.75 -2.59
N PRO A 91 31.05 -9.09 -3.87
CA PRO A 91 31.49 -8.12 -4.87
C PRO A 91 30.33 -7.21 -5.31
N LEU A 92 30.56 -5.89 -5.31
CA LEU A 92 29.61 -4.85 -5.70
C LEU A 92 29.91 -4.32 -7.10
N SER A 93 28.92 -3.76 -7.77
CA SER A 93 29.07 -3.28 -9.16
C SER A 93 29.76 -1.91 -9.28
N ASP A 94 29.81 -1.12 -8.20
CA ASP A 94 30.38 0.23 -8.19
C ASP A 94 30.94 0.60 -6.79
N GLY A 95 31.55 1.80 -6.68
CA GLY A 95 32.14 2.33 -5.46
C GLY A 95 33.59 1.93 -5.29
N ALA A 96 34.11 2.01 -4.07
CA ALA A 96 35.51 1.67 -3.72
C ALA A 96 35.80 0.17 -3.95
N ASP A 97 37.02 -0.20 -4.28
CA ASP A 97 37.41 -1.60 -4.48
C ASP A 97 37.20 -2.44 -3.22
N TYR A 98 37.54 -1.88 -2.03
CA TYR A 98 37.34 -2.52 -0.73
C TYR A 98 36.61 -1.53 0.19
N TRP A 99 35.30 -1.64 0.27
CA TRP A 99 34.49 -0.79 1.16
C TRP A 99 34.82 -1.01 2.61
N GLY A 100 34.89 -2.28 2.98
CA GLY A 100 35.13 -2.71 4.35
C GLY A 100 34.63 -4.10 4.61
N THR A 101 34.42 -4.39 5.90
CA THR A 101 33.97 -5.70 6.37
C THR A 101 32.72 -5.53 7.22
N VAL A 102 31.64 -6.24 6.84
CA VAL A 102 30.47 -6.46 7.68
C VAL A 102 30.72 -7.68 8.55
N VAL A 103 30.70 -7.50 9.86
CA VAL A 103 30.91 -8.58 10.84
C VAL A 103 29.57 -8.94 11.46
N LEU A 104 29.16 -10.20 11.30
CA LEU A 104 28.01 -10.79 11.99
C LEU A 104 28.55 -11.74 13.08
N GLN A 105 28.29 -11.43 14.33
CA GLN A 105 28.71 -12.25 15.46
C GLN A 105 27.70 -12.21 16.61
N ASN A 106 27.15 -13.34 17.03
CA ASN A 106 26.15 -13.43 18.09
C ASN A 106 24.94 -12.49 17.87
N ASP A 107 24.40 -12.46 16.66
CA ASP A 107 23.31 -11.58 16.21
C ASP A 107 23.64 -10.07 16.29
N GLN A 108 24.90 -9.71 16.49
CA GLN A 108 25.36 -8.33 16.43
C GLN A 108 26.03 -8.06 15.08
N LEU A 109 25.71 -6.90 14.52
CA LEU A 109 26.19 -6.46 13.21
C LEU A 109 27.04 -5.21 13.36
N HIS A 110 28.25 -5.25 12.82
CA HIS A 110 29.17 -4.13 12.79
C HIS A 110 29.78 -3.95 11.40
N PHE A 111 30.08 -2.73 11.05
CA PHE A 111 30.82 -2.41 9.84
C PHE A 111 32.17 -1.76 10.20
N ASN A 112 33.25 -2.27 9.60
CA ASN A 112 34.58 -1.70 9.66
C ASN A 112 34.97 -1.20 8.28
N SER A 113 35.03 0.12 8.09
CA SER A 113 35.39 0.72 6.81
C SER A 113 36.89 0.57 6.58
N HIS A 114 37.29 0.21 5.35
CA HIS A 114 38.67 0.20 4.92
C HIS A 114 39.09 1.54 4.31
N VAL A 115 38.13 2.31 3.80
CA VAL A 115 38.36 3.61 3.13
C VAL A 115 37.25 4.60 3.55
N PRO A 116 37.27 5.07 4.82
CA PRO A 116 36.17 5.90 5.34
C PRO A 116 36.03 7.26 4.60
N GLU A 117 37.00 7.67 3.80
CA GLU A 117 36.92 8.84 2.94
C GLU A 117 36.09 8.61 1.66
N GLU A 118 35.86 7.35 1.25
CA GLU A 118 35.09 6.98 0.07
C GLU A 118 33.80 6.26 0.42
N VAL A 119 33.65 5.77 1.66
CA VAL A 119 32.50 4.99 2.15
C VAL A 119 31.86 5.69 3.32
N ASN A 120 30.59 6.01 3.20
CA ASN A 120 29.81 6.67 4.26
C ASN A 120 28.89 5.68 4.96
N VAL A 121 28.65 5.92 6.25
CA VAL A 121 27.60 5.25 7.04
C VAL A 121 26.60 6.30 7.48
N ASN A 122 25.33 6.19 7.05
CA ASN A 122 24.30 7.20 7.24
C ASN A 122 24.75 8.63 6.80
N GLY A 123 25.54 8.71 5.73
CA GLY A 123 26.08 9.96 5.19
C GLY A 123 27.31 10.51 5.90
N GLU A 124 27.85 9.82 6.90
CA GLU A 124 29.03 10.21 7.64
C GLU A 124 30.24 9.31 7.36
N SER A 125 31.44 9.89 7.28
CA SER A 125 32.70 9.14 7.14
C SER A 125 33.08 8.53 8.48
N LEU A 126 32.69 7.30 8.72
CA LEU A 126 32.96 6.58 9.98
C LEU A 126 33.86 5.37 9.73
N PRO A 127 34.96 5.18 10.52
CA PRO A 127 35.80 3.99 10.43
C PRO A 127 35.12 2.73 10.97
N HIS A 128 34.15 2.88 11.89
CA HIS A 128 33.37 1.79 12.48
C HIS A 128 31.95 2.24 12.74
N ALA A 129 30.99 1.33 12.58
CA ALA A 129 29.62 1.56 12.95
C ALA A 129 28.93 0.25 13.38
N GLN A 130 28.02 0.34 14.34
CA GLN A 130 27.03 -0.71 14.56
C GLN A 130 25.98 -0.61 13.46
N LEU A 131 25.55 -1.75 12.90
CA LEU A 131 24.50 -1.79 11.88
C LEU A 131 23.17 -2.20 12.52
N ILE A 132 22.16 -1.41 12.28
CA ILE A 132 20.76 -1.68 12.68
C ILE A 132 20.07 -2.32 11.48
N PRO A 133 19.53 -3.54 11.58
CA PRO A 133 18.76 -4.17 10.51
C PRO A 133 17.35 -3.54 10.39
N ASP A 134 16.68 -3.75 9.25
CA ASP A 134 15.37 -3.17 8.93
C ASP A 134 14.22 -3.62 9.86
N THR A 135 14.43 -4.62 10.70
CA THR A 135 13.46 -5.10 11.70
C THR A 135 13.57 -4.42 13.06
N GLU A 136 14.64 -3.68 13.33
CA GLU A 136 14.90 -3.04 14.61
C GLU A 136 14.74 -1.51 14.58
N GLY A 137 14.31 -0.97 13.46
CA GLY A 137 14.08 0.46 13.25
C GLY A 137 14.53 0.93 11.88
N GLU A 138 15.00 2.18 11.80
CA GLU A 138 15.59 2.72 10.59
C GLU A 138 16.96 2.02 10.34
N ALA A 139 17.02 1.30 9.22
CA ALA A 139 18.22 0.52 8.90
C ALA A 139 19.44 1.42 8.67
N THR A 140 20.60 1.00 9.19
CA THR A 140 21.86 1.68 8.91
C THR A 140 22.25 1.48 7.46
N VAL A 141 22.50 2.57 6.74
CA VAL A 141 22.86 2.58 5.32
C VAL A 141 24.35 2.83 5.15
N ILE A 142 25.04 1.93 4.44
CA ILE A 142 26.44 2.10 3.99
C ILE A 142 26.38 2.47 2.51
N SER A 143 27.13 3.47 2.07
CA SER A 143 27.12 3.94 0.68
C SER A 143 28.48 4.33 0.15
N SER A 144 28.70 4.08 -1.14
CA SER A 144 29.85 4.54 -1.93
C SER A 144 29.48 4.57 -3.41
N GLY A 145 29.88 5.62 -4.11
CA GLY A 145 29.47 5.82 -5.50
C GLY A 145 27.96 5.95 -5.64
N THR A 146 27.37 5.17 -6.56
CA THR A 146 25.91 5.13 -6.78
C THR A 146 25.19 4.09 -5.92
N LEU A 147 25.96 3.23 -5.24
CA LEU A 147 25.45 2.12 -4.46
C LEU A 147 25.18 2.48 -3.01
N SER A 148 24.16 1.87 -2.45
CA SER A 148 23.92 1.80 -1.01
C SER A 148 23.53 0.38 -0.61
N VAL A 149 23.95 -0.02 0.59
CA VAL A 149 23.62 -1.32 1.18
C VAL A 149 23.08 -1.14 2.59
N HIS A 150 22.13 -1.98 2.98
CA HIS A 150 21.64 -2.05 4.35
C HIS A 150 21.30 -3.50 4.70
N VAL A 151 21.35 -3.81 5.99
CA VAL A 151 21.03 -5.16 6.47
C VAL A 151 19.51 -5.32 6.59
N ILE A 152 19.01 -6.45 6.10
CA ILE A 152 17.66 -6.92 6.35
C ILE A 152 17.70 -8.23 7.14
N PHE A 153 16.67 -8.49 7.95
CA PHE A 153 16.47 -9.78 8.60
C PHE A 153 15.20 -10.48 8.09
N ARG A 154 15.36 -11.72 7.59
CA ARG A 154 14.25 -12.56 7.13
C ARG A 154 14.49 -14.02 7.58
N GLY A 155 14.66 -14.22 8.92
CA GLY A 155 15.09 -15.50 9.47
C GLY A 155 16.61 -15.71 9.39
N SER A 156 17.29 -14.94 8.54
CA SER A 156 18.74 -14.79 8.43
C SER A 156 19.04 -13.35 8.00
N TYR A 157 20.27 -12.87 8.26
CA TYR A 157 20.70 -11.55 7.85
C TYR A 157 21.16 -11.54 6.39
N ALA A 158 20.82 -10.50 5.66
CA ALA A 158 21.28 -10.29 4.29
C ALA A 158 21.56 -8.81 4.03
N LEU A 159 22.47 -8.52 3.12
CA LEU A 159 22.68 -7.19 2.56
C LEU A 159 21.74 -6.99 1.37
N ARG A 160 20.87 -5.99 1.46
CA ARG A 160 20.08 -5.49 0.34
C ARG A 160 20.87 -4.38 -0.34
N ILE A 161 21.12 -4.55 -1.64
CA ILE A 161 21.96 -3.66 -2.44
C ILE A 161 21.07 -2.85 -3.36
N LYS A 162 21.25 -1.53 -3.33
CA LYS A 162 20.53 -0.56 -4.18
C LYS A 162 21.53 0.23 -5.01
N ASP A 163 21.15 0.57 -6.23
CA ASP A 163 21.86 1.47 -7.13
C ASP A 163 20.95 2.61 -7.55
N SER A 164 21.26 3.84 -7.15
CA SER A 164 20.50 5.03 -7.55
C SER A 164 20.51 5.29 -9.06
N GLN A 165 21.40 4.61 -9.82
CA GLN A 165 21.52 4.65 -11.27
C GLN A 165 21.10 3.33 -11.93
N ALA A 166 20.31 2.49 -11.23
CA ALA A 166 19.83 1.21 -11.74
C ALA A 166 19.12 1.40 -13.08
N LYS A 167 19.44 0.55 -14.08
CA LYS A 167 18.79 0.58 -15.40
C LYS A 167 17.27 0.40 -15.33
N ALA A 168 16.80 -0.43 -14.37
CA ALA A 168 15.39 -0.64 -14.13
C ALA A 168 14.68 0.67 -13.73
N LEU A 169 15.31 1.51 -12.90
CA LEU A 169 14.77 2.82 -12.53
C LEU A 169 14.75 3.78 -13.73
N GLN A 170 15.85 3.82 -14.52
CA GLN A 170 15.97 4.71 -15.67
C GLN A 170 14.96 4.38 -16.78
N ASN A 171 14.63 3.09 -16.96
CA ASN A 171 13.73 2.59 -17.98
C ASN A 171 12.27 2.50 -17.54
N PHE A 172 11.97 2.79 -16.26
CA PHE A 172 10.61 2.70 -15.74
C PHE A 172 9.70 3.77 -16.35
N LYS A 173 8.61 3.35 -16.98
CA LYS A 173 7.62 4.24 -17.62
C LYS A 173 6.27 4.27 -16.88
N GLY A 174 6.10 3.42 -15.90
CA GLY A 174 4.85 3.31 -15.11
C GLY A 174 4.37 1.87 -15.00
N VAL A 175 3.25 1.70 -14.31
CA VAL A 175 2.55 0.42 -14.19
C VAL A 175 1.17 0.56 -14.80
N ASP A 176 0.82 -0.37 -15.67
CA ASP A 176 -0.52 -0.44 -16.24
C ASP A 176 -1.55 -0.74 -15.16
N ASN A 177 -2.70 -0.09 -15.31
CA ASN A 177 -3.83 -0.27 -14.40
C ASN A 177 -5.09 -0.70 -15.17
N TYR A 178 -5.99 -1.38 -14.49
CA TYR A 178 -7.36 -1.50 -14.96
C TYR A 178 -8.06 -0.13 -14.96
N PRO A 179 -9.12 0.07 -15.77
CA PRO A 179 -9.97 1.25 -15.65
C PRO A 179 -10.47 1.42 -14.22
N ILE A 180 -10.66 2.66 -13.78
CA ILE A 180 -11.24 2.94 -12.47
C ILE A 180 -12.71 2.51 -12.50
N ASP A 181 -13.11 1.71 -11.52
CA ASP A 181 -14.46 1.18 -11.39
C ASP A 181 -14.92 1.35 -9.93
N GLU A 182 -15.87 2.26 -9.72
CA GLU A 182 -16.44 2.55 -8.40
C GLU A 182 -17.06 1.34 -7.72
N SER A 183 -17.50 0.36 -8.48
CA SER A 183 -18.04 -0.89 -7.93
C SER A 183 -16.99 -1.71 -7.16
N TRP A 184 -15.72 -1.34 -7.26
CA TRP A 184 -14.62 -1.90 -6.49
C TRP A 184 -14.19 -1.05 -5.29
N LEU A 185 -14.88 0.06 -5.02
CA LEU A 185 -14.85 0.74 -3.72
C LEU A 185 -15.86 0.06 -2.80
N ILE A 186 -15.40 -0.78 -1.92
CA ILE A 186 -16.25 -1.67 -1.12
C ILE A 186 -16.34 -1.17 0.32
N ASP A 187 -17.53 -0.84 0.77
CA ASP A 187 -17.87 -0.70 2.19
C ASP A 187 -18.39 -2.07 2.69
N GLY A 188 -17.50 -2.86 3.30
CA GLY A 188 -17.77 -4.23 3.72
C GLY A 188 -17.93 -4.38 5.23
N ARG A 189 -18.34 -5.58 5.66
CA ARG A 189 -18.40 -5.95 7.07
C ARG A 189 -17.01 -6.21 7.60
N PHE A 190 -16.76 -5.79 8.82
CA PHE A 190 -15.53 -6.09 9.52
C PHE A 190 -15.81 -6.83 10.83
N THR A 191 -15.08 -7.90 11.06
CA THR A 191 -15.13 -8.65 12.32
C THR A 191 -13.75 -8.65 12.95
N ARG A 192 -13.63 -8.05 14.14
CA ARG A 192 -12.37 -7.97 14.87
C ARG A 192 -11.92 -9.35 15.31
N ALA A 193 -10.64 -9.65 15.17
CA ALA A 193 -10.04 -10.86 15.72
C ALA A 193 -9.81 -10.72 17.24
N PRO A 194 -9.73 -11.83 17.99
CA PRO A 194 -9.23 -11.81 19.36
C PRO A 194 -7.85 -11.16 19.44
N GLU A 195 -7.57 -10.46 20.54
CA GLU A 195 -6.25 -9.88 20.77
C GLU A 195 -5.15 -10.96 20.76
N GLY A 196 -4.00 -10.63 20.16
CA GLY A 196 -2.89 -11.57 20.01
C GLY A 196 -3.06 -12.59 18.87
N THR A 197 -4.11 -12.47 18.04
CA THR A 197 -4.26 -13.33 16.87
C THR A 197 -3.15 -13.04 15.87
N VAL A 198 -2.43 -14.09 15.45
CA VAL A 198 -1.39 -14.03 14.41
C VAL A 198 -1.68 -15.03 13.29
N ILE A 199 -1.08 -14.81 12.13
CA ILE A 199 -1.08 -15.74 11.00
C ILE A 199 0.36 -15.93 10.51
N GLU A 200 0.72 -17.17 10.21
CA GLU A 200 1.96 -17.47 9.50
C GLU A 200 1.83 -17.09 8.02
N ILE A 201 2.77 -16.30 7.53
CA ILE A 201 2.84 -15.88 6.13
C ILE A 201 4.18 -16.29 5.56
N THR A 202 4.13 -17.02 4.45
CA THR A 202 5.31 -17.42 3.70
C THR A 202 5.67 -16.33 2.69
N ASN A 203 6.95 -16.04 2.51
CA ASN A 203 7.42 -15.15 1.45
C ASN A 203 7.85 -15.93 0.19
N VAL A 204 8.23 -15.23 -0.87
CA VAL A 204 8.66 -15.84 -2.16
C VAL A 204 9.91 -16.73 -2.06
N LEU A 205 10.67 -16.63 -0.96
CA LEU A 205 11.85 -17.47 -0.69
C LEU A 205 11.51 -18.69 0.16
N GLY A 206 10.23 -18.89 0.53
CA GLY A 206 9.79 -19.99 1.39
C GLY A 206 10.01 -19.77 2.88
N GLN A 207 10.45 -18.59 3.29
CA GLN A 207 10.61 -18.24 4.70
C GLN A 207 9.25 -17.88 5.30
N VAL A 208 9.01 -18.32 6.54
CA VAL A 208 7.75 -18.10 7.27
C VAL A 208 7.96 -17.08 8.37
N SER A 209 7.02 -16.13 8.49
CA SER A 209 6.98 -15.17 9.58
C SER A 209 5.57 -15.00 10.12
N GLU A 210 5.43 -14.72 11.41
CA GLU A 210 4.15 -14.37 12.01
C GLU A 210 3.80 -12.92 11.71
N SER A 211 2.51 -12.68 11.43
CA SER A 211 1.95 -11.34 11.22
C SER A 211 0.70 -11.16 12.07
N PRO A 212 0.52 -10.02 12.75
CA PRO A 212 -0.65 -9.76 13.57
C PRO A 212 -1.89 -9.60 12.70
N VAL A 213 -2.98 -10.29 13.07
CA VAL A 213 -4.29 -10.19 12.40
C VAL A 213 -5.21 -9.31 13.24
N PHE A 214 -5.60 -8.16 12.71
CA PHE A 214 -6.54 -7.28 13.37
C PHE A 214 -7.98 -7.76 13.27
N GLY A 215 -8.31 -8.42 12.16
CA GLY A 215 -9.65 -8.96 11.92
C GLY A 215 -9.86 -9.45 10.50
N SER A 216 -11.09 -9.64 10.13
CA SER A 216 -11.50 -10.06 8.79
C SER A 216 -12.47 -9.09 8.16
N PHE A 217 -12.21 -8.75 6.92
CA PHE A 217 -13.06 -7.99 6.03
C PHE A 217 -13.88 -8.93 5.15
N GLU A 218 -15.20 -8.71 5.07
CA GLU A 218 -16.12 -9.53 4.27
C GLU A 218 -17.00 -8.64 3.39
N PHE A 219 -17.17 -9.07 2.15
CA PHE A 219 -18.06 -8.42 1.18
C PHE A 219 -18.70 -9.43 0.23
N ASP A 220 -19.85 -9.07 -0.30
CA ASP A 220 -20.59 -9.91 -1.23
C ASP A 220 -20.35 -9.45 -2.68
N ARG A 221 -19.99 -10.38 -3.57
CA ARG A 221 -19.83 -10.17 -5.01
C ARG A 221 -20.13 -11.44 -5.78
N ASP A 222 -20.80 -11.32 -6.92
CA ASP A 222 -21.15 -12.45 -7.80
C ASP A 222 -21.91 -13.58 -7.08
N GLY A 223 -22.77 -13.21 -6.11
CA GLY A 223 -23.56 -14.15 -5.31
C GLY A 223 -22.77 -14.95 -4.28
N LYS A 224 -21.53 -14.56 -3.98
CA LYS A 224 -20.66 -15.18 -2.98
C LYS A 224 -20.16 -14.15 -1.99
N THR A 225 -19.97 -14.56 -0.74
CA THR A 225 -19.24 -13.79 0.27
C THR A 225 -17.76 -14.08 0.16
N HIS A 226 -16.95 -13.02 0.01
CA HIS A 226 -15.50 -13.07 0.00
C HIS A 226 -14.98 -12.56 1.32
N LYS A 227 -13.85 -13.12 1.77
CA LYS A 227 -13.23 -12.81 3.06
C LYS A 227 -11.74 -12.60 2.89
N LEU A 228 -11.23 -11.54 3.55
CA LEU A 228 -9.81 -11.24 3.64
C LEU A 228 -9.43 -10.99 5.10
N LEU A 229 -8.32 -11.56 5.54
CA LEU A 229 -7.70 -11.21 6.83
C LEU A 229 -6.90 -9.92 6.65
N GLY A 230 -7.19 -8.94 7.49
CA GLY A 230 -6.48 -7.67 7.57
C GLY A 230 -5.33 -7.76 8.57
N ILE A 231 -4.12 -7.48 8.11
CA ILE A 231 -2.88 -7.45 8.88
C ILE A 231 -2.71 -6.06 9.44
N GLY A 232 -2.43 -5.97 10.72
CA GLY A 232 -2.22 -4.71 11.43
C GLY A 232 -2.38 -4.86 12.93
N ALA A 233 -2.07 -3.79 13.66
CA ALA A 233 -2.22 -3.66 15.10
C ALA A 233 -3.21 -2.54 15.46
N SER A 234 -3.49 -2.34 16.73
CA SER A 234 -4.47 -1.33 17.19
C SER A 234 -4.02 0.12 16.98
N ASP A 235 -2.74 0.34 16.79
CA ASP A 235 -2.09 1.63 16.51
C ASP A 235 -1.80 1.85 15.01
N SER A 236 -2.20 0.92 14.15
CA SER A 236 -2.08 1.08 12.70
C SER A 236 -3.06 2.14 12.19
N GLU A 237 -2.65 2.87 11.15
CA GLU A 237 -3.52 3.84 10.47
C GLU A 237 -4.50 3.17 9.49
N SER A 238 -4.15 1.97 9.00
CA SER A 238 -4.92 1.18 8.04
C SER A 238 -4.55 -0.30 8.15
N LEU A 239 -5.35 -1.18 7.58
CA LEU A 239 -5.08 -2.61 7.53
C LEU A 239 -4.48 -2.99 6.18
N TRP A 240 -3.47 -3.84 6.23
CA TRP A 240 -2.82 -4.38 5.04
C TRP A 240 -3.43 -5.71 4.63
N PHE A 241 -3.74 -5.86 3.35
CA PHE A 241 -4.24 -7.07 2.75
C PHE A 241 -3.24 -7.58 1.71
N ILE A 242 -2.81 -8.82 1.86
CA ILE A 242 -2.04 -9.59 0.89
C ILE A 242 -3.02 -10.56 0.27
N PHE A 243 -3.39 -10.41 -1.00
CA PHE A 243 -4.48 -11.18 -1.58
C PHE A 243 -4.16 -11.73 -2.98
N ALA A 244 -4.85 -12.78 -3.34
CA ALA A 244 -4.92 -13.30 -4.69
C ALA A 244 -6.38 -13.47 -5.11
N ASP A 245 -6.63 -13.34 -6.40
CA ASP A 245 -7.92 -13.47 -7.02
C ASP A 245 -7.79 -14.19 -8.37
N ARG A 246 -8.86 -14.32 -9.14
CA ARG A 246 -8.80 -15.01 -10.44
C ARG A 246 -7.95 -14.33 -11.50
N THR A 247 -7.61 -13.03 -11.32
CA THR A 247 -6.70 -12.32 -12.21
C THR A 247 -5.24 -12.67 -11.96
N THR A 248 -4.90 -13.25 -10.80
CA THR A 248 -3.53 -13.60 -10.41
C THR A 248 -2.90 -14.58 -11.39
N GLY A 249 -1.84 -14.15 -12.10
CA GLY A 249 -1.22 -14.87 -13.20
C GLY A 249 -2.04 -14.86 -14.50
N HIS A 250 -3.15 -14.10 -14.56
CA HIS A 250 -4.04 -13.96 -15.73
C HIS A 250 -4.37 -12.48 -15.97
N GLY A 251 -3.36 -11.62 -15.92
CA GLY A 251 -3.46 -10.16 -16.13
C GLY A 251 -3.03 -9.33 -14.93
N THR A 252 -2.80 -9.95 -13.77
CA THR A 252 -2.09 -9.35 -12.63
C THR A 252 -0.95 -10.23 -12.18
N TYR A 253 -0.03 -9.70 -11.38
CA TYR A 253 1.17 -10.39 -10.94
C TYR A 253 0.89 -11.77 -10.35
N GLY A 254 1.67 -12.77 -10.75
CA GLY A 254 1.44 -14.19 -10.44
C GLY A 254 1.55 -14.59 -8.98
N ALA A 255 2.16 -13.77 -8.12
CA ALA A 255 2.23 -14.02 -6.67
C ALA A 255 1.20 -13.21 -5.86
N GLY A 256 0.22 -12.57 -6.51
CA GLY A 256 -0.82 -11.78 -5.87
C GLY A 256 -0.49 -10.29 -5.76
N ARG A 257 -1.40 -9.54 -5.15
CA ARG A 257 -1.32 -8.09 -4.99
C ARG A 257 -1.50 -7.67 -3.54
N TYR A 258 -1.14 -6.43 -3.26
CA TYR A 258 -1.28 -5.80 -1.96
C TYR A 258 -2.31 -4.69 -2.01
N LEU A 259 -2.90 -4.40 -0.86
CA LEU A 259 -3.91 -3.36 -0.73
C LEU A 259 -3.95 -2.89 0.72
N TYR A 260 -4.16 -1.59 0.93
CA TYR A 260 -4.47 -1.02 2.24
C TYR A 260 -5.93 -0.60 2.29
N SER A 261 -6.55 -0.72 3.47
CA SER A 261 -7.87 -0.13 3.71
C SER A 261 -7.81 1.39 3.77
N ASP A 262 -8.94 2.05 3.54
CA ASP A 262 -9.10 3.49 3.76
C ASP A 262 -9.39 3.74 5.26
N GLY A 263 -8.32 3.75 6.06
CA GLY A 263 -8.40 3.87 7.52
C GLY A 263 -8.66 2.55 8.26
N MET A 264 -8.92 2.67 9.55
CA MET A 264 -9.26 1.55 10.43
C MET A 264 -10.77 1.28 10.46
N PRO A 265 -11.22 0.07 10.88
CA PRO A 265 -12.64 -0.25 10.92
C PRO A 265 -13.40 0.63 11.90
N GLU A 266 -14.59 1.08 11.48
CA GLU A 266 -15.54 1.82 12.32
C GLU A 266 -16.91 1.14 12.29
N ASN A 267 -17.56 0.98 13.47
CA ASN A 267 -18.90 0.41 13.61
C ASN A 267 -19.09 -0.92 12.84
N ASP A 268 -18.11 -1.84 12.95
CA ASP A 268 -18.08 -3.13 12.24
C ASP A 268 -18.11 -3.01 10.71
N ARG A 269 -17.65 -1.87 10.19
CA ARG A 269 -17.51 -1.60 8.76
C ARG A 269 -16.06 -1.22 8.43
N LEU A 270 -15.65 -1.51 7.20
CA LEU A 270 -14.34 -1.14 6.67
C LEU A 270 -14.48 -0.80 5.20
N ILE A 271 -13.83 0.29 4.79
CA ILE A 271 -13.76 0.69 3.38
C ILE A 271 -12.46 0.16 2.79
N VAL A 272 -12.58 -0.58 1.70
CA VAL A 272 -11.46 -1.13 0.93
C VAL A 272 -11.66 -0.83 -0.55
N ASP A 273 -10.74 -0.08 -1.13
CA ASP A 273 -10.81 0.31 -2.54
C ASP A 273 -9.83 -0.50 -3.39
N PHE A 274 -10.33 -1.51 -4.09
CA PHE A 274 -9.52 -2.37 -4.94
C PHE A 274 -8.92 -1.64 -6.16
N ASN A 275 -9.36 -0.42 -6.50
CA ASN A 275 -8.69 0.42 -7.49
C ASN A 275 -7.29 0.84 -7.05
N LYS A 276 -6.98 0.72 -5.75
CA LYS A 276 -5.66 0.93 -5.14
C LYS A 276 -4.87 -0.38 -4.94
N ALA A 277 -5.34 -1.51 -5.46
CA ALA A 277 -4.58 -2.76 -5.41
C ALA A 277 -3.30 -2.62 -6.25
N TYR A 278 -2.15 -3.03 -5.68
CA TYR A 278 -0.85 -2.77 -6.25
C TYR A 278 0.08 -3.98 -6.23
N ASN A 279 1.03 -3.99 -7.14
CA ASN A 279 2.04 -5.04 -7.24
C ASN A 279 3.03 -4.98 -6.07
N PRO A 280 3.38 -6.15 -5.48
CA PRO A 280 4.48 -6.22 -4.53
C PRO A 280 5.82 -5.92 -5.21
N PRO A 281 6.85 -5.54 -4.45
CA PRO A 281 8.20 -5.27 -4.98
C PRO A 281 8.77 -6.39 -5.85
N CYS A 282 8.43 -7.64 -5.58
CA CYS A 282 8.89 -8.80 -6.36
C CYS A 282 8.36 -8.84 -7.80
N ALA A 283 7.36 -8.03 -8.13
CA ALA A 283 6.92 -7.84 -9.51
C ALA A 283 7.94 -7.02 -10.32
N PHE A 284 8.77 -6.22 -9.65
CA PHE A 284 9.68 -5.26 -10.28
C PHE A 284 11.13 -5.71 -10.27
N ASN A 285 11.54 -6.57 -9.34
CA ASN A 285 12.91 -7.05 -9.20
C ASN A 285 12.97 -8.41 -8.48
N PRO A 286 14.01 -9.23 -8.72
CA PRO A 286 14.18 -10.56 -8.11
C PRO A 286 14.80 -10.50 -6.69
N TYR A 287 15.17 -9.32 -6.18
CA TYR A 287 15.90 -9.13 -4.93
C TYR A 287 15.01 -8.79 -3.73
N SER A 288 13.70 -8.92 -3.89
CA SER A 288 12.72 -8.65 -2.84
C SER A 288 12.27 -9.94 -2.16
N THR A 289 11.80 -9.82 -0.92
CA THR A 289 11.38 -10.95 -0.07
C THR A 289 9.88 -10.85 0.26
N CYS A 290 9.05 -10.71 -0.77
CA CYS A 290 7.65 -10.37 -0.63
C CYS A 290 6.83 -11.51 -0.02
N PRO A 291 5.98 -11.25 0.98
CA PRO A 291 5.00 -12.22 1.45
C PRO A 291 3.98 -12.56 0.36
N ILE A 292 3.59 -13.82 0.32
CA ILE A 292 2.56 -14.32 -0.62
C ILE A 292 1.21 -14.44 0.08
N PRO A 293 0.08 -14.34 -0.66
CA PRO A 293 -1.25 -14.41 -0.09
C PRO A 293 -1.49 -15.72 0.67
N PRO A 294 -1.89 -15.64 1.96
CA PRO A 294 -2.31 -16.82 2.69
C PRO A 294 -3.56 -17.43 2.04
N GLN A 295 -3.82 -18.70 2.30
CA GLN A 295 -4.95 -19.40 1.70
C GLN A 295 -6.31 -18.73 1.96
N THR A 296 -6.47 -18.13 3.12
CA THR A 296 -7.69 -17.37 3.50
C THR A 296 -7.91 -16.11 2.68
N ASN A 297 -6.85 -15.56 2.09
CA ASN A 297 -6.90 -14.33 1.29
C ASN A 297 -6.87 -14.63 -0.23
N ARG A 298 -7.28 -15.84 -0.63
CA ARG A 298 -7.43 -16.23 -2.03
C ARG A 298 -8.91 -16.23 -2.41
N MET A 299 -9.32 -15.27 -3.20
CA MET A 299 -10.73 -15.05 -3.55
C MET A 299 -11.09 -15.68 -4.90
N ASP A 300 -12.27 -16.29 -4.96
CA ASP A 300 -12.83 -16.85 -6.21
C ASP A 300 -13.65 -15.80 -6.98
N VAL A 301 -13.00 -14.69 -7.33
CA VAL A 301 -13.60 -13.55 -8.05
C VAL A 301 -12.58 -12.90 -8.97
N TRP A 302 -13.00 -12.25 -10.05
CA TRP A 302 -12.15 -11.46 -10.95
C TRP A 302 -12.10 -10.02 -10.46
N VAL A 303 -11.00 -9.60 -9.82
CA VAL A 303 -10.81 -8.21 -9.39
C VAL A 303 -10.17 -7.43 -10.53
N LEU A 304 -11.01 -6.93 -11.45
CA LEU A 304 -10.57 -6.13 -12.62
C LEU A 304 -10.39 -4.65 -12.23
N ALA A 305 -9.62 -4.41 -11.16
CA ALA A 305 -9.29 -3.09 -10.62
C ALA A 305 -7.85 -3.06 -10.11
N GLY A 306 -7.23 -1.88 -10.00
CA GLY A 306 -5.85 -1.70 -9.55
C GLY A 306 -4.79 -2.00 -10.61
N GLU A 307 -3.55 -2.22 -10.16
CA GLU A 307 -2.40 -2.51 -11.02
C GLU A 307 -2.54 -3.85 -11.74
N LYS A 308 -2.15 -3.88 -13.02
CA LYS A 308 -1.96 -5.09 -13.83
C LYS A 308 -0.56 -5.67 -13.61
N ASP A 309 -0.30 -6.82 -14.23
CA ASP A 309 1.03 -7.40 -14.24
C ASP A 309 2.06 -6.44 -14.86
N PHE A 310 3.21 -6.33 -14.21
CA PHE A 310 4.29 -5.47 -14.69
C PHE A 310 5.18 -6.25 -15.66
N HIS A 311 5.31 -5.74 -16.84
CA HIS A 311 6.26 -6.23 -17.84
C HIS A 311 7.27 -5.12 -18.11
N PRO A 312 8.56 -5.30 -17.75
CA PRO A 312 9.57 -4.34 -18.18
C PRO A 312 9.59 -4.32 -19.71
N ASP A 313 9.63 -3.12 -20.30
CA ASP A 313 9.82 -2.99 -21.73
C ASP A 313 11.14 -3.71 -22.12
N THR A 314 11.02 -4.76 -22.86
CA THR A 314 12.17 -5.45 -23.48
C THR A 314 12.50 -4.67 -24.76
N ASP A 315 13.46 -3.74 -24.67
CA ASP A 315 14.12 -3.19 -25.84
C ASP A 315 15.18 -4.17 -26.37
#